data_a6719cda013f942bed7a7415cf582c8a
#
_entry.id   a6719cda013f942bed7a7415cf582c8a
#
_cell.length_a   1.000
_cell.length_b   1.000
_cell.length_c   1.000
_cell.angle_alpha   90.00
_cell.angle_beta   90.00
_cell.angle_gamma   90.00
#
_symmetry.space_group_name_H-M   'P 1'
#
loop_
_entity.id
_entity.type
_entity.pdbx_description
1 polymer ?
#
loop_
_entity_poly.entity_id
_entity_poly.type
_entity_poly.pdbx_seq_one_letter_code
_entity_poly.pdbx_strand_id
1 'polypeptide(L)'
;MHKKILILDFGSQYTQLIARRVRETNVYCELHSCDVDDAFIRAFDPAGIILSGGPASVTEDETPRAPQVVFELGVPVLGICYGMQTMAAQLGGTVENAVHREFGYAEVRAQGHSALLRDIQDRANDAGHGLLDVWMSHGDKVTALPPGFMVIASNAATPIAGMADEARHFYALQFHAEVTHTLQGKAILARFVHDICGIGFDWNMPDYVEEAIGRVRSQVGSDEVILGLSGGVDSSVVAALLHRAIGDQLTCVFVDNGLLRLNEAEQVMETFANNLGVKVIHVDASGEFMRHLGGVTDPEQKRKIIGREFVEVFQQESAKLPNAKWLAQGTIYPDVIESAGAKTKKAHAIKSHHNVGGLPDTLHLSLLEPLRELFKDEVRELGVALGLPHDMVYRHPFPGPGLGVRILGEVKVEYAELLRRADAIFIEELRASGWYEKTSQAFAVFLPVKSVGVMGDGRTYDYVVALRAVVTSDFMTAHWAELPYSLLGKVSNRIINEIRGINRVVYDISGKPPATIEWE
;
A
#
# COMPACT_ATOMS: atom_id res chain seq x y z
N MET A 1 -4.29 25.63 7.02
CA MET A 1 -4.84 24.65 6.05
C MET A 1 -3.84 24.51 4.93
N HIS A 2 -3.39 23.28 4.67
CA HIS A 2 -2.49 23.01 3.54
C HIS A 2 -3.23 23.27 2.22
N LYS A 3 -2.53 23.84 1.22
CA LYS A 3 -3.01 23.80 -0.16
C LYS A 3 -3.01 22.35 -0.62
N LYS A 4 -4.06 21.92 -1.31
CA LYS A 4 -4.25 20.49 -1.62
C LYS A 4 -4.69 20.24 -3.06
N ILE A 5 -4.35 19.06 -3.57
CA ILE A 5 -4.76 18.55 -4.87
C ILE A 5 -5.98 17.65 -4.71
N LEU A 6 -7.00 17.87 -5.53
CA LEU A 6 -8.12 16.96 -5.70
C LEU A 6 -7.82 16.01 -6.87
N ILE A 7 -7.92 14.70 -6.62
CA ILE A 7 -7.80 13.68 -7.67
C ILE A 7 -9.18 13.07 -7.89
N LEU A 8 -9.70 13.15 -9.10
CA LEU A 8 -10.97 12.52 -9.48
C LEU A 8 -10.69 11.18 -10.17
N ASP A 9 -11.26 10.11 -9.60
CA ASP A 9 -11.07 8.73 -10.02
C ASP A 9 -12.12 8.30 -11.04
N PHE A 10 -11.69 7.95 -12.24
CA PHE A 10 -12.49 7.38 -13.31
C PHE A 10 -12.42 5.85 -13.38
N GLY A 11 -11.89 5.20 -12.33
CA GLY A 11 -11.86 3.74 -12.20
C GLY A 11 -10.56 3.10 -12.71
N SER A 12 -9.47 3.84 -12.86
CA SER A 12 -8.17 3.28 -13.23
C SER A 12 -7.56 2.49 -12.08
N GLN A 13 -6.97 1.34 -12.39
CA GLN A 13 -6.13 0.60 -11.43
C GLN A 13 -4.89 1.39 -10.97
N TYR A 14 -4.50 2.46 -11.68
CA TYR A 14 -3.34 3.29 -11.38
C TYR A 14 -3.67 4.57 -10.61
N THR A 15 -4.94 4.84 -10.29
CA THR A 15 -5.34 6.11 -9.66
C THR A 15 -4.66 6.32 -8.29
N GLN A 16 -4.50 5.25 -7.50
CA GLN A 16 -3.78 5.33 -6.22
C GLN A 16 -2.30 5.71 -6.41
N LEU A 17 -1.69 5.32 -7.53
CA LEU A 17 -0.31 5.70 -7.84
C LEU A 17 -0.19 7.20 -8.10
N ILE A 18 -1.20 7.85 -8.72
CA ILE A 18 -1.23 9.31 -8.87
C ILE A 18 -1.14 9.98 -7.50
N ALA A 19 -2.03 9.58 -6.58
CA ALA A 19 -2.05 10.13 -5.22
C ALA A 19 -0.71 9.92 -4.51
N ARG A 20 -0.15 8.72 -4.59
CA ARG A 20 1.16 8.41 -4.00
C ARG A 20 2.27 9.27 -4.58
N ARG A 21 2.33 9.44 -5.91
CA ARG A 21 3.35 10.28 -6.57
C ARG A 21 3.24 11.75 -6.19
N VAL A 22 2.02 12.28 -6.05
CA VAL A 22 1.79 13.64 -5.55
C VAL A 22 2.29 13.78 -4.11
N ARG A 23 1.99 12.81 -3.22
CA ARG A 23 2.47 12.80 -1.83
C ARG A 23 3.99 12.71 -1.73
N GLU A 24 4.63 11.94 -2.59
CA GLU A 24 6.10 11.85 -2.70
C GLU A 24 6.77 13.20 -3.07
N THR A 25 6.01 14.18 -3.50
CA THR A 25 6.48 15.57 -3.70
C THR A 25 6.21 16.50 -2.51
N ASN A 26 5.84 15.94 -1.36
CA ASN A 26 5.48 16.71 -0.16
C ASN A 26 4.25 17.62 -0.34
N VAL A 27 3.28 17.18 -1.14
CA VAL A 27 2.01 17.86 -1.37
C VAL A 27 0.85 16.97 -0.93
N TYR A 28 -0.07 17.52 -0.13
CA TYR A 28 -1.28 16.82 0.26
C TYR A 28 -2.26 16.67 -0.89
N CYS A 29 -2.84 15.48 -1.04
CA CYS A 29 -3.90 15.22 -2.02
C CYS A 29 -4.94 14.26 -1.46
N GLU A 30 -6.15 14.34 -1.99
CA GLU A 30 -7.22 13.40 -1.72
C GLU A 30 -7.79 12.82 -3.03
N LEU A 31 -8.17 11.54 -2.97
CA LEU A 31 -8.78 10.80 -4.06
C LEU A 31 -10.28 10.67 -3.81
N HIS A 32 -11.07 11.12 -4.75
CA HIS A 32 -12.54 11.02 -4.72
C HIS A 32 -13.08 10.50 -6.05
N SER A 33 -14.25 9.88 -6.02
CA SER A 33 -14.94 9.44 -7.24
C SER A 33 -15.24 10.60 -8.18
N CYS A 34 -15.22 10.34 -9.48
CA CYS A 34 -15.52 11.37 -10.49
C CYS A 34 -16.98 11.85 -10.48
N ASP A 35 -17.87 11.19 -9.74
CA ASP A 35 -19.30 11.51 -9.60
C ASP A 35 -19.62 12.40 -8.39
N VAL A 36 -18.61 12.94 -7.69
CA VAL A 36 -18.81 13.94 -6.64
C VAL A 36 -19.52 15.19 -7.19
N ASP A 37 -20.36 15.80 -6.37
CA ASP A 37 -21.13 16.97 -6.78
C ASP A 37 -20.30 18.26 -6.77
N ASP A 38 -20.80 19.26 -7.45
CA ASP A 38 -20.17 20.58 -7.56
C ASP A 38 -19.98 21.27 -6.19
N ALA A 39 -20.91 21.03 -5.25
CA ALA A 39 -20.85 21.63 -3.91
C ALA A 39 -19.66 21.05 -3.13
N PHE A 40 -19.42 19.75 -3.24
CA PHE A 40 -18.27 19.09 -2.65
C PHE A 40 -16.96 19.69 -3.21
N ILE A 41 -16.83 19.79 -4.53
CA ILE A 41 -15.59 20.28 -5.16
C ILE A 41 -15.30 21.72 -4.74
N ARG A 42 -16.33 22.59 -4.69
CA ARG A 42 -16.17 23.96 -4.21
C ARG A 42 -15.80 24.03 -2.73
N ALA A 43 -16.41 23.20 -1.89
CA ALA A 43 -16.10 23.14 -0.46
C ALA A 43 -14.72 22.52 -0.18
N PHE A 44 -14.25 21.64 -1.07
CA PHE A 44 -12.90 21.07 -1.00
C PHE A 44 -11.82 22.14 -1.18
N ASP A 45 -12.09 23.18 -1.98
CA ASP A 45 -11.17 24.29 -2.27
C ASP A 45 -9.80 23.82 -2.79
N PRO A 46 -9.75 23.09 -3.93
CA PRO A 46 -8.50 22.55 -4.44
C PRO A 46 -7.60 23.66 -5.01
N ALA A 47 -6.29 23.55 -4.79
CA ALA A 47 -5.30 24.38 -5.47
C ALA A 47 -5.00 23.89 -6.91
N GLY A 48 -5.37 22.66 -7.22
CA GLY A 48 -5.31 22.03 -8.53
C GLY A 48 -6.09 20.72 -8.55
N ILE A 49 -6.46 20.26 -9.74
CA ILE A 49 -7.27 19.05 -9.93
C ILE A 49 -6.54 18.11 -10.90
N ILE A 50 -6.51 16.81 -10.57
CA ILE A 50 -6.01 15.76 -11.48
C ILE A 50 -7.18 14.84 -11.84
N LEU A 51 -7.39 14.62 -13.13
CA LEU A 51 -8.35 13.67 -13.69
C LEU A 51 -7.60 12.39 -14.03
N SER A 52 -7.94 11.27 -13.38
CA SER A 52 -7.24 10.00 -13.56
C SER A 52 -7.54 9.33 -14.91
N GLY A 53 -6.83 8.23 -15.17
CA GLY A 53 -7.23 7.27 -16.19
C GLY A 53 -8.53 6.55 -15.85
N GLY A 54 -9.03 5.75 -16.77
CA GLY A 54 -10.23 4.94 -16.59
C GLY A 54 -10.37 3.86 -17.65
N PRO A 55 -11.14 2.78 -17.40
CA PRO A 55 -11.34 1.67 -18.33
C PRO A 55 -12.40 1.96 -19.40
N ALA A 56 -13.22 3.00 -19.22
CA ALA A 56 -14.30 3.35 -20.12
C ALA A 56 -13.81 4.05 -21.39
N SER A 57 -14.63 4.10 -22.41
CA SER A 57 -14.42 4.89 -23.63
C SER A 57 -15.29 6.14 -23.61
N VAL A 58 -14.74 7.30 -23.85
CA VAL A 58 -15.53 8.54 -23.93
C VAL A 58 -16.42 8.60 -25.18
N THR A 59 -16.25 7.70 -26.11
CA THR A 59 -17.06 7.60 -27.35
C THR A 59 -18.33 6.76 -27.13
N GLU A 60 -18.46 6.07 -26.00
CA GLU A 60 -19.65 5.32 -25.64
C GLU A 60 -20.64 6.18 -24.84
N ASP A 61 -21.93 5.83 -24.92
CA ASP A 61 -22.99 6.48 -24.16
C ASP A 61 -22.87 6.18 -22.65
N GLU A 62 -23.31 7.11 -21.81
CA GLU A 62 -23.35 6.98 -20.35
C GLU A 62 -21.98 6.72 -19.67
N THR A 63 -20.88 7.18 -20.27
CA THR A 63 -19.55 7.03 -19.69
C THR A 63 -19.24 8.15 -18.69
N PRO A 64 -18.38 7.91 -17.67
CA PRO A 64 -18.06 8.92 -16.67
C PRO A 64 -17.52 10.20 -17.29
N ARG A 65 -17.95 11.35 -16.77
CA ARG A 65 -17.47 12.68 -17.14
C ARG A 65 -16.99 13.42 -15.90
N ALA A 66 -16.06 14.35 -16.10
CA ALA A 66 -15.70 15.26 -15.04
C ALA A 66 -16.89 16.21 -14.74
N PRO A 67 -17.17 16.52 -13.46
CA PRO A 67 -18.12 17.57 -13.13
C PRO A 67 -17.74 18.87 -13.83
N GLN A 68 -18.72 19.57 -14.41
CA GLN A 68 -18.48 20.77 -15.21
C GLN A 68 -17.74 21.86 -14.42
N VAL A 69 -17.98 21.95 -13.13
CA VAL A 69 -17.32 22.89 -12.20
C VAL A 69 -15.79 22.78 -12.21
N VAL A 70 -15.22 21.60 -12.53
CA VAL A 70 -13.76 21.38 -12.65
C VAL A 70 -13.13 22.38 -13.63
N PHE A 71 -13.82 22.66 -14.74
CA PHE A 71 -13.34 23.56 -15.77
C PHE A 71 -13.73 25.03 -15.57
N GLU A 72 -14.51 25.32 -14.52
CA GLU A 72 -15.03 26.64 -14.20
C GLU A 72 -14.38 27.28 -12.96
N LEU A 73 -13.72 26.47 -12.11
CA LEU A 73 -13.12 26.96 -10.86
C LEU A 73 -11.94 27.90 -11.05
N GLY A 74 -11.31 27.89 -12.22
CA GLY A 74 -10.13 28.73 -12.49
C GLY A 74 -8.85 28.21 -11.82
N VAL A 75 -8.82 26.95 -11.40
CA VAL A 75 -7.62 26.27 -10.88
C VAL A 75 -6.97 25.42 -11.97
N PRO A 76 -5.65 25.13 -11.89
CA PRO A 76 -4.99 24.23 -12.83
C PRO A 76 -5.61 22.84 -12.86
N VAL A 77 -5.70 22.24 -14.05
CA VAL A 77 -6.23 20.88 -14.25
C VAL A 77 -5.24 20.05 -15.06
N LEU A 78 -4.95 18.82 -14.59
CA LEU A 78 -4.15 17.83 -15.32
C LEU A 78 -5.00 16.58 -15.62
N GLY A 79 -5.22 16.26 -16.90
CA GLY A 79 -5.87 15.01 -17.33
C GLY A 79 -4.85 13.95 -17.69
N ILE A 80 -5.02 12.71 -17.20
CA ILE A 80 -4.15 11.56 -17.52
C ILE A 80 -4.99 10.49 -18.22
N CYS A 81 -4.58 10.05 -19.41
CA CYS A 81 -5.21 9.01 -20.21
C CYS A 81 -6.71 9.30 -20.43
N TYR A 82 -7.63 8.59 -19.76
CA TYR A 82 -9.07 8.88 -19.83
C TYR A 82 -9.40 10.32 -19.40
N GLY A 83 -8.69 10.85 -18.39
CA GLY A 83 -8.81 12.24 -17.95
C GLY A 83 -8.50 13.25 -19.06
N MET A 84 -7.52 12.95 -19.95
CA MET A 84 -7.27 13.73 -21.16
C MET A 84 -8.44 13.66 -22.14
N GLN A 85 -8.95 12.46 -22.36
CA GLN A 85 -10.02 12.21 -23.34
C GLN A 85 -11.34 12.89 -22.91
N THR A 86 -11.70 12.77 -21.62
CA THR A 86 -12.91 13.43 -21.10
C THR A 86 -12.77 14.96 -21.12
N MET A 87 -11.57 15.49 -20.80
CA MET A 87 -11.29 16.93 -20.94
C MET A 87 -11.44 17.38 -22.40
N ALA A 88 -10.86 16.65 -23.35
CA ALA A 88 -10.97 16.98 -24.76
C ALA A 88 -12.43 16.97 -25.24
N ALA A 89 -13.19 15.92 -24.94
CA ALA A 89 -14.59 15.79 -25.35
C ALA A 89 -15.49 16.89 -24.76
N GLN A 90 -15.31 17.20 -23.46
CA GLN A 90 -16.15 18.22 -22.79
C GLN A 90 -15.82 19.66 -23.20
N LEU A 91 -14.60 19.93 -23.66
CA LEU A 91 -14.17 21.26 -24.06
C LEU A 91 -14.24 21.50 -25.57
N GLY A 92 -14.82 20.57 -26.35
CA GLY A 92 -15.11 20.74 -27.77
C GLY A 92 -14.04 20.20 -28.72
N GLY A 93 -13.16 19.32 -28.24
CA GLY A 93 -12.27 18.48 -29.05
C GLY A 93 -12.96 17.20 -29.53
N THR A 94 -12.24 16.38 -30.26
CA THR A 94 -12.73 15.10 -30.80
C THR A 94 -11.88 13.94 -30.28
N VAL A 95 -12.55 12.89 -29.81
CA VAL A 95 -11.93 11.62 -29.41
C VAL A 95 -12.50 10.52 -30.28
N GLU A 96 -11.63 9.63 -30.78
CA GLU A 96 -12.01 8.53 -31.64
C GLU A 96 -11.39 7.22 -31.15
N ASN A 97 -12.09 6.10 -31.41
CA ASN A 97 -11.53 4.78 -31.20
C ASN A 97 -10.31 4.57 -32.12
N ALA A 98 -9.17 4.23 -31.54
CA ALA A 98 -7.99 3.96 -32.33
C ALA A 98 -8.09 2.61 -33.04
N VAL A 99 -7.74 2.58 -34.33
CA VAL A 99 -7.63 1.33 -35.11
C VAL A 99 -6.55 0.42 -34.53
N HIS A 100 -5.49 1.03 -34.00
CA HIS A 100 -4.41 0.34 -33.27
C HIS A 100 -4.37 0.85 -31.84
N ARG A 101 -4.49 -0.07 -30.89
CA ARG A 101 -4.35 0.20 -29.47
C ARG A 101 -2.86 0.32 -29.11
N GLU A 102 -2.53 1.22 -28.19
CA GLU A 102 -1.17 1.35 -27.67
C GLU A 102 -1.12 0.89 -26.21
N PHE A 103 -0.39 -0.19 -25.96
CA PHE A 103 -0.14 -0.72 -24.63
C PHE A 103 1.35 -0.99 -24.44
N GLY A 104 1.92 -0.46 -23.36
CA GLY A 104 3.31 -0.67 -23.02
C GLY A 104 4.18 0.54 -23.27
N TYR A 105 5.46 0.27 -23.46
CA TYR A 105 6.48 1.28 -23.72
C TYR A 105 6.22 2.02 -25.04
N ALA A 106 6.36 3.33 -24.97
CA ALA A 106 6.37 4.21 -26.15
C ALA A 106 7.34 5.37 -25.95
N GLU A 107 7.88 5.86 -27.06
CA GLU A 107 8.65 7.09 -27.09
C GLU A 107 7.75 8.22 -27.60
N VAL A 108 7.72 9.35 -26.88
CA VAL A 108 7.03 10.56 -27.31
C VAL A 108 8.00 11.73 -27.42
N ARG A 109 7.80 12.57 -28.43
CA ARG A 109 8.50 13.84 -28.56
C ARG A 109 7.82 14.88 -27.68
N ALA A 110 8.53 15.37 -26.66
CA ALA A 110 8.10 16.48 -25.86
C ALA A 110 8.31 17.81 -26.59
N GLN A 111 7.31 18.67 -26.53
CA GLN A 111 7.42 20.03 -27.05
C GLN A 111 7.73 20.97 -25.89
N GLY A 112 8.97 21.40 -25.79
CA GLY A 112 9.53 22.13 -24.64
C GLY A 112 9.04 23.55 -24.44
N HIS A 113 8.03 24.01 -25.18
CA HIS A 113 7.43 25.33 -25.01
C HIS A 113 6.25 25.33 -24.00
N SER A 114 5.80 24.17 -23.53
CA SER A 114 4.75 24.10 -22.50
C SER A 114 5.34 24.28 -21.10
N ALA A 115 4.59 24.92 -20.20
CA ALA A 115 4.99 25.04 -18.81
C ALA A 115 5.16 23.67 -18.12
N LEU A 116 4.36 22.68 -18.51
CA LEU A 116 4.40 21.33 -17.94
C LEU A 116 5.66 20.53 -18.33
N LEU A 117 6.05 20.56 -19.61
CA LEU A 117 7.10 19.69 -20.14
C LEU A 117 8.44 20.41 -20.43
N ARG A 118 8.52 21.73 -20.20
CA ARG A 118 9.75 22.49 -20.43
C ARG A 118 10.93 21.89 -19.64
N ASP A 119 12.02 21.60 -20.38
CA ASP A 119 13.26 21.03 -19.83
C ASP A 119 13.12 19.63 -19.20
N ILE A 120 12.01 18.93 -19.48
CA ILE A 120 11.79 17.54 -19.05
C ILE A 120 11.94 16.63 -20.27
N GLN A 121 12.99 15.81 -20.27
CA GLN A 121 13.29 14.83 -21.31
C GLN A 121 14.22 13.74 -20.78
N ASP A 122 14.13 12.54 -21.37
CA ASP A 122 15.07 11.46 -21.09
C ASP A 122 16.34 11.58 -21.96
N ARG A 123 16.14 12.00 -23.20
CA ARG A 123 17.20 12.22 -24.19
C ARG A 123 16.75 13.22 -25.27
N ALA A 124 17.67 13.64 -26.09
CA ALA A 124 17.37 14.40 -27.31
C ALA A 124 17.66 13.55 -28.55
N ASN A 125 16.88 13.73 -29.64
CA ASN A 125 17.17 13.15 -30.94
C ASN A 125 18.22 13.98 -31.70
N ASP A 126 18.65 13.50 -32.89
CA ASP A 126 19.64 14.17 -33.72
C ASP A 126 19.25 15.59 -34.17
N ALA A 127 17.95 15.90 -34.13
CA ALA A 127 17.43 17.24 -34.45
C ALA A 127 17.33 18.13 -33.19
N GLY A 128 17.78 17.66 -32.00
CA GLY A 128 17.74 18.38 -30.73
C GLY A 128 16.37 18.42 -30.06
N HIS A 129 15.41 17.60 -30.49
CA HIS A 129 14.11 17.53 -29.87
C HIS A 129 14.14 16.59 -28.65
N GLY A 130 13.50 17.00 -27.54
CA GLY A 130 13.37 16.20 -26.34
C GLY A 130 12.48 14.97 -26.56
N LEU A 131 12.92 13.83 -26.05
CA LEU A 131 12.23 12.56 -26.10
C LEU A 131 11.97 12.08 -24.67
N LEU A 132 10.77 11.50 -24.46
CA LEU A 132 10.34 10.89 -23.21
C LEU A 132 10.03 9.41 -23.44
N ASP A 133 10.53 8.56 -22.55
CA ASP A 133 10.17 7.17 -22.45
C ASP A 133 8.96 7.05 -21.53
N VAL A 134 7.83 6.63 -22.09
CA VAL A 134 6.54 6.68 -21.41
C VAL A 134 5.80 5.34 -21.50
N TRP A 135 4.79 5.18 -20.64
CA TRP A 135 3.90 4.05 -20.65
C TRP A 135 2.54 4.43 -21.21
N MET A 136 2.14 3.81 -22.31
CA MET A 136 0.82 3.94 -22.92
C MET A 136 -0.10 2.82 -22.47
N SER A 137 -1.39 3.12 -22.30
CA SER A 137 -2.43 2.12 -21.99
C SER A 137 -3.79 2.65 -22.45
N HIS A 138 -4.01 2.73 -23.77
CA HIS A 138 -5.25 3.29 -24.30
C HIS A 138 -5.73 2.65 -25.59
N GLY A 139 -7.07 2.63 -25.76
CA GLY A 139 -7.75 2.22 -26.99
C GLY A 139 -8.37 3.38 -27.77
N ASP A 140 -8.53 4.54 -27.14
CA ASP A 140 -9.05 5.78 -27.74
C ASP A 140 -7.97 6.85 -27.73
N LYS A 141 -8.08 7.80 -28.66
CA LYS A 141 -7.15 8.94 -28.74
C LYS A 141 -7.86 10.21 -29.14
N VAL A 142 -7.31 11.33 -28.69
CA VAL A 142 -7.72 12.67 -29.16
C VAL A 142 -7.24 12.86 -30.60
N THR A 143 -8.17 13.19 -31.51
CA THR A 143 -7.88 13.42 -32.93
C THR A 143 -8.03 14.89 -33.33
N ALA A 144 -8.79 15.68 -32.56
CA ALA A 144 -8.86 17.14 -32.73
C ALA A 144 -8.80 17.84 -31.37
N LEU A 145 -7.97 18.86 -31.28
CA LEU A 145 -7.81 19.66 -30.08
C LEU A 145 -9.06 20.48 -29.77
N PRO A 146 -9.40 20.69 -28.48
CA PRO A 146 -10.36 21.71 -28.10
C PRO A 146 -9.86 23.12 -28.44
N PRO A 147 -10.77 24.10 -28.59
CA PRO A 147 -10.39 25.52 -28.78
C PRO A 147 -9.43 26.02 -27.68
N GLY A 148 -8.35 26.66 -28.07
CA GLY A 148 -7.34 27.22 -27.18
C GLY A 148 -6.20 26.27 -26.80
N PHE A 149 -6.34 24.98 -27.10
CA PHE A 149 -5.28 23.99 -26.82
C PHE A 149 -4.22 23.92 -27.92
N MET A 150 -3.02 23.55 -27.50
CA MET A 150 -1.88 23.21 -28.39
C MET A 150 -1.35 21.81 -28.06
N VAL A 151 -0.69 21.18 -29.03
CA VAL A 151 0.02 19.90 -28.80
C VAL A 151 1.30 20.16 -28.01
N ILE A 152 1.52 19.39 -26.93
CA ILE A 152 2.73 19.46 -26.12
C ILE A 152 3.54 18.16 -26.10
N ALA A 153 2.96 17.04 -26.56
CA ALA A 153 3.65 15.78 -26.76
C ALA A 153 3.04 15.03 -27.96
N SER A 154 3.87 14.31 -28.72
CA SER A 154 3.43 13.57 -29.91
C SER A 154 4.32 12.37 -30.21
N ASN A 155 3.74 11.35 -30.85
CA ASN A 155 4.47 10.30 -31.55
C ASN A 155 3.75 9.95 -32.86
N ALA A 156 4.30 8.98 -33.62
CA ALA A 156 3.74 8.63 -34.92
C ALA A 156 2.36 7.98 -34.84
N ALA A 157 2.07 7.21 -33.78
CA ALA A 157 0.82 6.51 -33.59
C ALA A 157 -0.24 7.42 -32.91
N THR A 158 0.21 8.31 -32.02
CA THR A 158 -0.63 9.26 -31.27
C THR A 158 -0.10 10.69 -31.50
N PRO A 159 -0.54 11.38 -32.57
CA PRO A 159 -0.08 12.74 -32.89
C PRO A 159 -0.41 13.79 -31.80
N ILE A 160 -1.43 13.53 -30.97
CA ILE A 160 -1.79 14.33 -29.80
C ILE A 160 -1.61 13.44 -28.56
N ALA A 161 -0.35 13.17 -28.18
CA ALA A 161 -0.01 12.43 -26.98
C ALA A 161 0.00 13.30 -25.70
N GLY A 162 -0.06 14.61 -25.89
CA GLY A 162 -0.25 15.60 -24.83
C GLY A 162 -0.75 16.91 -25.40
N MET A 163 -1.59 17.61 -24.64
CA MET A 163 -2.16 18.88 -25.01
C MET A 163 -2.21 19.86 -23.83
N ALA A 164 -2.17 21.16 -24.11
CA ALA A 164 -2.27 22.19 -23.08
C ALA A 164 -3.01 23.44 -23.58
N ASP A 165 -3.75 24.06 -22.65
CA ASP A 165 -4.18 25.45 -22.73
C ASP A 165 -3.47 26.22 -21.63
N GLU A 166 -2.39 26.91 -21.99
CA GLU A 166 -1.55 27.63 -21.04
C GLU A 166 -2.29 28.80 -20.37
N ALA A 167 -3.28 29.40 -21.05
CA ALA A 167 -4.04 30.53 -20.51
C ALA A 167 -4.95 30.10 -19.36
N ARG A 168 -5.53 28.93 -19.43
CA ARG A 168 -6.39 28.36 -18.39
C ARG A 168 -5.64 27.43 -17.42
N HIS A 169 -4.36 27.15 -17.67
CA HIS A 169 -3.55 26.15 -16.95
C HIS A 169 -4.15 24.75 -17.03
N PHE A 170 -4.68 24.36 -18.18
CA PHE A 170 -5.19 23.02 -18.44
C PHE A 170 -4.16 22.21 -19.20
N TYR A 171 -3.78 21.05 -18.68
CA TYR A 171 -2.78 20.15 -19.24
C TYR A 171 -3.37 18.75 -19.34
N ALA A 172 -2.97 18.01 -20.34
CA ALA A 172 -3.39 16.63 -20.45
C ALA A 172 -2.37 15.76 -21.17
N LEU A 173 -2.22 14.52 -20.70
CA LEU A 173 -1.28 13.52 -21.20
C LEU A 173 -2.02 12.23 -21.52
N GLN A 174 -1.76 11.64 -22.68
CA GLN A 174 -2.32 10.34 -23.05
C GLN A 174 -1.61 9.18 -22.34
N PHE A 175 -0.35 9.38 -21.99
CA PHE A 175 0.47 8.41 -21.25
C PHE A 175 0.33 8.57 -19.73
N HIS A 176 0.69 7.50 -19.01
CA HIS A 176 0.62 7.42 -17.56
C HIS A 176 1.90 7.97 -16.92
N ALA A 177 1.86 9.20 -16.41
CA ALA A 177 2.98 9.83 -15.69
C ALA A 177 3.22 9.22 -14.29
N GLU A 178 2.23 8.57 -13.72
CA GLU A 178 2.26 8.00 -12.36
C GLU A 178 3.01 6.68 -12.25
N VAL A 179 3.15 5.93 -13.35
CA VAL A 179 3.80 4.62 -13.34
C VAL A 179 5.31 4.71 -13.44
N THR A 180 6.01 3.72 -12.89
CA THR A 180 7.49 3.69 -12.86
C THR A 180 8.14 3.60 -14.24
N HIS A 181 7.41 3.11 -15.23
CA HIS A 181 7.88 2.98 -16.63
C HIS A 181 7.93 4.32 -17.37
N THR A 182 7.26 5.37 -16.87
CA THR A 182 7.44 6.74 -17.37
C THR A 182 8.55 7.39 -16.56
N LEU A 183 9.76 7.42 -17.12
CA LEU A 183 10.97 7.76 -16.35
C LEU A 183 10.92 9.17 -15.75
N GLN A 184 10.39 10.16 -16.48
CA GLN A 184 10.23 11.53 -16.01
C GLN A 184 8.89 11.81 -15.34
N GLY A 185 8.08 10.80 -15.07
CA GLY A 185 6.73 10.96 -14.51
C GLY A 185 6.71 11.74 -13.20
N LYS A 186 7.66 11.47 -12.29
CA LYS A 186 7.81 12.22 -11.04
C LYS A 186 8.10 13.71 -11.28
N ALA A 187 8.97 14.03 -12.23
CA ALA A 187 9.31 15.41 -12.57
C ALA A 187 8.11 16.17 -13.16
N ILE A 188 7.32 15.49 -14.00
CA ILE A 188 6.09 16.05 -14.60
C ILE A 188 5.06 16.37 -13.50
N LEU A 189 4.79 15.44 -12.60
CA LEU A 189 3.84 15.65 -11.50
C LEU A 189 4.34 16.71 -10.51
N ALA A 190 5.62 16.71 -10.15
CA ALA A 190 6.21 17.74 -9.31
C ALA A 190 6.08 19.13 -9.95
N ARG A 191 6.34 19.25 -11.25
CA ARG A 191 6.14 20.49 -12.01
C ARG A 191 4.68 20.98 -11.95
N PHE A 192 3.74 20.06 -12.13
CA PHE A 192 2.32 20.41 -12.05
C PHE A 192 1.95 20.96 -10.66
N VAL A 193 2.30 20.25 -9.59
CA VAL A 193 1.86 20.63 -8.24
C VAL A 193 2.61 21.82 -7.68
N HIS A 194 3.92 21.96 -7.92
CA HIS A 194 4.73 23.04 -7.36
C HIS A 194 4.72 24.29 -8.24
N ASP A 195 5.07 24.14 -9.51
CA ASP A 195 5.30 25.30 -10.37
C ASP A 195 3.99 25.84 -10.94
N ILE A 196 3.06 24.94 -11.32
CA ILE A 196 1.79 25.34 -11.97
C ILE A 196 0.70 25.62 -10.92
N CYS A 197 0.49 24.71 -9.95
CA CYS A 197 -0.49 24.92 -8.88
C CYS A 197 0.03 25.82 -7.75
N GLY A 198 1.33 26.11 -7.70
CA GLY A 198 1.94 26.99 -6.70
C GLY A 198 1.82 26.47 -5.27
N ILE A 199 1.94 25.15 -5.08
CA ILE A 199 1.87 24.50 -3.77
C ILE A 199 3.29 24.33 -3.22
N GLY A 200 3.51 24.67 -1.95
CA GLY A 200 4.79 24.47 -1.25
C GLY A 200 5.02 23.00 -0.86
N PHE A 201 6.09 22.78 -0.08
CA PHE A 201 6.48 21.47 0.45
C PHE A 201 6.01 21.31 1.90
N ASP A 202 4.75 21.58 2.16
CA ASP A 202 4.18 21.69 3.50
C ASP A 202 3.55 20.39 4.01
N TRP A 203 3.53 19.33 3.20
CA TRP A 203 3.16 17.99 3.63
C TRP A 203 4.38 17.19 4.04
N ASN A 204 4.67 17.17 5.35
CA ASN A 204 5.77 16.39 5.94
C ASN A 204 5.36 15.76 7.27
N MET A 205 5.99 14.66 7.65
CA MET A 205 5.57 13.88 8.81
C MET A 205 5.83 14.56 10.17
N PRO A 206 6.92 15.31 10.40
CA PRO A 206 7.10 16.05 11.66
C PRO A 206 5.97 17.03 11.97
N ASP A 207 5.51 17.81 11.00
CA ASP A 207 4.38 18.75 11.18
C ASP A 207 3.06 17.98 11.34
N TYR A 208 2.89 16.89 10.60
CA TYR A 208 1.74 15.99 10.73
C TYR A 208 1.60 15.39 12.14
N VAL A 209 2.72 15.03 12.81
CA VAL A 209 2.69 14.51 14.19
C VAL A 209 1.95 15.47 15.12
N GLU A 210 2.32 16.74 15.12
CA GLU A 210 1.71 17.73 16.02
C GLU A 210 0.23 17.99 15.68
N GLU A 211 -0.10 18.03 14.40
CA GLU A 211 -1.50 18.16 13.95
C GLU A 211 -2.34 16.94 14.36
N ALA A 212 -1.83 15.73 14.13
CA ALA A 212 -2.51 14.49 14.48
C ALA A 212 -2.72 14.37 16.00
N ILE A 213 -1.73 14.75 16.82
CA ILE A 213 -1.84 14.82 18.29
C ILE A 213 -2.97 15.78 18.67
N GLY A 214 -3.03 16.97 18.07
CA GLY A 214 -4.08 17.96 18.34
C GLY A 214 -5.47 17.42 18.00
N ARG A 215 -5.63 16.78 16.84
CA ARG A 215 -6.89 16.16 16.41
C ARG A 215 -7.33 15.05 17.36
N VAL A 216 -6.42 14.15 17.74
CA VAL A 216 -6.71 13.05 18.67
C VAL A 216 -7.16 13.60 20.02
N ARG A 217 -6.46 14.57 20.61
CA ARG A 217 -6.83 15.20 21.88
C ARG A 217 -8.21 15.83 21.83
N SER A 218 -8.51 16.57 20.76
CA SER A 218 -9.83 17.20 20.56
C SER A 218 -10.95 16.16 20.43
N GLN A 219 -10.69 15.04 19.75
CA GLN A 219 -11.70 14.02 19.47
C GLN A 219 -11.96 13.15 20.70
N VAL A 220 -10.91 12.73 21.41
CA VAL A 220 -10.98 11.81 22.55
C VAL A 220 -11.39 12.54 23.83
N GLY A 221 -10.92 13.78 24.03
CA GLY A 221 -11.17 14.53 25.27
C GLY A 221 -10.62 13.79 26.49
N SER A 222 -11.51 13.49 27.46
CA SER A 222 -11.17 12.75 28.68
C SER A 222 -11.51 11.25 28.64
N ASP A 223 -11.98 10.75 27.50
CA ASP A 223 -12.38 9.35 27.35
C ASP A 223 -11.17 8.40 27.27
N GLU A 224 -11.40 7.12 27.58
CA GLU A 224 -10.38 6.08 27.41
C GLU A 224 -10.45 5.45 26.02
N VAL A 225 -9.29 5.06 25.51
CA VAL A 225 -9.10 4.45 24.20
C VAL A 225 -8.51 3.06 24.36
N ILE A 226 -9.05 2.08 23.64
CA ILE A 226 -8.50 0.74 23.51
C ILE A 226 -7.94 0.53 22.12
N LEU A 227 -6.78 -0.13 22.01
CA LEU A 227 -6.12 -0.46 20.75
C LEU A 227 -5.71 -1.94 20.73
N GLY A 228 -6.08 -2.65 19.67
CA GLY A 228 -5.50 -3.96 19.36
C GLY A 228 -4.07 -3.80 18.82
N LEU A 229 -3.08 -4.15 19.62
CA LEU A 229 -1.66 -4.09 19.23
C LEU A 229 -1.27 -5.43 18.59
N SER A 230 -1.20 -5.48 17.27
CA SER A 230 -0.86 -6.71 16.53
C SER A 230 0.65 -6.95 16.38
N GLY A 231 1.48 -6.01 16.84
CA GLY A 231 2.90 -5.99 16.52
C GLY A 231 3.21 -5.57 15.07
N GLY A 232 2.19 -5.35 14.22
CA GLY A 232 2.34 -4.78 12.88
C GLY A 232 2.77 -3.32 12.90
N VAL A 233 3.32 -2.82 11.78
CA VAL A 233 3.80 -1.43 11.68
C VAL A 233 2.69 -0.43 12.00
N ASP A 234 1.49 -0.61 11.43
CA ASP A 234 0.41 0.36 11.57
C ASP A 234 -0.09 0.46 13.01
N SER A 235 -0.39 -0.67 13.65
CA SER A 235 -0.81 -0.69 15.06
C SER A 235 0.28 -0.15 16.00
N SER A 236 1.55 -0.37 15.67
CA SER A 236 2.69 0.14 16.41
C SER A 236 2.78 1.67 16.32
N VAL A 237 2.59 2.22 15.13
CA VAL A 237 2.60 3.69 14.92
C VAL A 237 1.39 4.33 15.58
N VAL A 238 0.20 3.71 15.50
CA VAL A 238 -1.00 4.17 16.24
C VAL A 238 -0.74 4.20 17.73
N ALA A 239 -0.16 3.12 18.31
CA ALA A 239 0.15 3.06 19.74
C ALA A 239 1.08 4.20 20.17
N ALA A 240 2.17 4.44 19.42
CA ALA A 240 3.12 5.50 19.73
C ALA A 240 2.49 6.90 19.60
N LEU A 241 1.69 7.14 18.54
CA LEU A 241 1.01 8.41 18.33
C LEU A 241 -0.02 8.70 19.44
N LEU A 242 -0.86 7.71 19.75
CA LEU A 242 -1.89 7.85 20.77
C LEU A 242 -1.27 8.01 22.16
N HIS A 243 -0.23 7.26 22.49
CA HIS A 243 0.46 7.44 23.76
C HIS A 243 1.02 8.85 23.92
N ARG A 244 1.64 9.39 22.88
CA ARG A 244 2.12 10.78 22.88
C ARG A 244 0.98 11.81 22.95
N ALA A 245 -0.19 11.50 22.39
CA ALA A 245 -1.34 12.39 22.40
C ALA A 245 -2.09 12.38 23.74
N ILE A 246 -2.40 11.21 24.30
CA ILE A 246 -3.36 11.02 25.41
C ILE A 246 -2.80 10.22 26.58
N GLY A 247 -1.54 9.75 26.51
CA GLY A 247 -0.84 9.09 27.63
C GLY A 247 -1.63 7.91 28.22
N ASP A 248 -1.91 7.97 29.51
CA ASP A 248 -2.54 6.89 30.29
C ASP A 248 -4.00 6.58 29.91
N GLN A 249 -4.65 7.42 29.10
CA GLN A 249 -5.98 7.12 28.55
C GLN A 249 -5.94 5.99 27.51
N LEU A 250 -4.76 5.66 26.98
CA LEU A 250 -4.56 4.55 26.04
C LEU A 250 -4.31 3.24 26.79
N THR A 251 -5.07 2.19 26.45
CA THR A 251 -4.77 0.80 26.82
C THR A 251 -4.64 -0.02 25.54
N CYS A 252 -3.48 -0.65 25.36
CA CYS A 252 -3.24 -1.58 24.26
C CYS A 252 -3.51 -3.02 24.72
N VAL A 253 -4.11 -3.84 23.86
CA VAL A 253 -4.28 -5.28 24.06
C VAL A 253 -3.43 -6.00 23.02
N PHE A 254 -2.44 -6.73 23.48
CA PHE A 254 -1.58 -7.57 22.64
C PHE A 254 -1.95 -9.03 22.85
N VAL A 255 -2.36 -9.71 21.78
CA VAL A 255 -2.79 -11.10 21.80
C VAL A 255 -1.70 -11.98 21.18
N ASP A 256 -1.10 -12.86 21.98
CA ASP A 256 -0.24 -13.93 21.49
C ASP A 256 -1.11 -15.13 21.08
N ASN A 257 -1.17 -15.38 19.80
CA ASN A 257 -1.94 -16.47 19.20
C ASN A 257 -1.11 -17.76 18.99
N GLY A 258 0.15 -17.80 19.44
CA GLY A 258 1.06 -18.89 19.22
C GLY A 258 1.62 -19.01 17.80
N LEU A 259 1.26 -18.06 16.91
CA LEU A 259 1.68 -18.04 15.50
C LEU A 259 2.54 -16.82 15.18
N LEU A 260 3.10 -16.19 16.19
CA LEU A 260 4.04 -15.07 16.08
C LEU A 260 5.44 -15.54 15.65
N ARG A 261 6.26 -14.61 15.19
CA ARG A 261 7.70 -14.82 14.94
C ARG A 261 8.44 -15.10 16.25
N LEU A 262 9.66 -15.59 16.11
CA LEU A 262 10.54 -15.86 17.27
C LEU A 262 10.76 -14.57 18.09
N ASN A 263 10.50 -14.64 19.39
CA ASN A 263 10.65 -13.54 20.35
C ASN A 263 9.83 -12.28 20.02
N GLU A 264 8.80 -12.38 19.16
CA GLU A 264 8.01 -11.19 18.77
C GLU A 264 7.20 -10.63 19.94
N ALA A 265 6.62 -11.50 20.78
CA ALA A 265 5.89 -11.05 21.95
C ALA A 265 6.78 -10.28 22.94
N GLU A 266 7.97 -10.82 23.22
CA GLU A 266 8.96 -10.17 24.08
C GLU A 266 9.40 -8.82 23.52
N GLN A 267 9.66 -8.75 22.21
CA GLN A 267 10.06 -7.51 21.53
C GLN A 267 8.97 -6.42 21.59
N VAL A 268 7.71 -6.81 21.39
CA VAL A 268 6.57 -5.89 21.50
C VAL A 268 6.44 -5.37 22.93
N MET A 269 6.49 -6.24 23.93
CA MET A 269 6.40 -5.84 25.33
C MET A 269 7.57 -4.95 25.75
N GLU A 270 8.80 -5.28 25.33
CA GLU A 270 9.98 -4.47 25.61
C GLU A 270 9.86 -3.08 24.99
N THR A 271 9.42 -2.98 23.75
CA THR A 271 9.30 -1.69 23.06
C THR A 271 8.20 -0.82 23.64
N PHE A 272 7.00 -1.36 23.81
CA PHE A 272 5.83 -0.56 24.18
C PHE A 272 5.66 -0.41 25.69
N ALA A 273 5.71 -1.49 26.45
CA ALA A 273 5.50 -1.43 27.88
C ALA A 273 6.73 -0.89 28.62
N ASN A 274 7.93 -1.42 28.32
CA ASN A 274 9.12 -1.07 29.10
C ASN A 274 9.78 0.23 28.63
N ASN A 275 9.97 0.40 27.29
CA ASN A 275 10.69 1.56 26.76
C ASN A 275 9.82 2.79 26.55
N LEU A 276 8.60 2.62 26.02
CA LEU A 276 7.67 3.74 25.76
C LEU A 276 6.71 4.01 26.92
N GLY A 277 6.57 3.10 27.88
CA GLY A 277 5.66 3.25 29.02
C GLY A 277 4.18 3.15 28.65
N VAL A 278 3.84 2.52 27.52
CA VAL A 278 2.44 2.30 27.11
C VAL A 278 1.82 1.21 27.98
N LYS A 279 0.59 1.43 28.44
CA LYS A 279 -0.17 0.40 29.15
C LYS A 279 -0.57 -0.72 28.19
N VAL A 280 0.09 -1.89 28.29
CA VAL A 280 -0.16 -3.06 27.43
C VAL A 280 -0.67 -4.22 28.27
N ILE A 281 -1.84 -4.75 27.88
CA ILE A 281 -2.39 -6.01 28.40
C ILE A 281 -1.91 -7.11 27.44
N HIS A 282 -1.02 -7.98 27.91
CA HIS A 282 -0.57 -9.15 27.15
C HIS A 282 -1.47 -10.34 27.47
N VAL A 283 -2.08 -10.92 26.44
CA VAL A 283 -2.96 -12.07 26.55
C VAL A 283 -2.34 -13.25 25.79
N ASP A 284 -1.91 -14.27 26.51
CA ASP A 284 -1.53 -15.55 25.91
C ASP A 284 -2.79 -16.37 25.61
N ALA A 285 -3.20 -16.39 24.35
CA ALA A 285 -4.32 -17.16 23.84
C ALA A 285 -3.86 -18.34 22.95
N SER A 286 -2.56 -18.65 22.92
CA SER A 286 -1.95 -19.63 22.01
C SER A 286 -2.65 -20.98 22.05
N GLY A 287 -2.99 -21.48 23.26
CA GLY A 287 -3.70 -22.74 23.44
C GLY A 287 -5.09 -22.77 22.83
N GLU A 288 -5.81 -21.64 22.87
CA GLU A 288 -7.15 -21.52 22.31
C GLU A 288 -7.13 -21.50 20.78
N PHE A 289 -6.24 -20.69 20.19
CA PHE A 289 -6.05 -20.68 18.74
C PHE A 289 -5.64 -22.04 18.20
N MET A 290 -4.68 -22.71 18.81
CA MET A 290 -4.24 -24.04 18.37
C MET A 290 -5.34 -25.09 18.47
N ARG A 291 -6.20 -25.01 19.51
CA ARG A 291 -7.36 -25.91 19.65
C ARG A 291 -8.36 -25.74 18.51
N HIS A 292 -8.67 -24.51 18.11
CA HIS A 292 -9.64 -24.22 17.05
C HIS A 292 -9.07 -24.47 15.64
N LEU A 293 -7.75 -24.44 15.47
CA LEU A 293 -7.08 -24.75 14.20
C LEU A 293 -6.83 -26.25 14.01
N GLY A 294 -7.02 -27.08 15.04
CA GLY A 294 -6.83 -28.54 14.96
C GLY A 294 -7.67 -29.16 13.85
N GLY A 295 -7.03 -29.91 12.94
CA GLY A 295 -7.67 -30.56 11.79
C GLY A 295 -8.04 -29.64 10.61
N VAL A 296 -7.80 -28.33 10.71
CA VAL A 296 -8.12 -27.37 9.64
C VAL A 296 -6.97 -27.26 8.67
N THR A 297 -7.25 -27.54 7.38
CA THR A 297 -6.25 -27.54 6.30
C THR A 297 -6.51 -26.51 5.22
N ASP A 298 -7.75 -26.02 5.12
CA ASP A 298 -8.15 -25.02 4.14
C ASP A 298 -7.65 -23.62 4.55
N PRO A 299 -6.92 -22.90 3.68
CA PRO A 299 -6.33 -21.59 4.02
C PRO A 299 -7.36 -20.52 4.41
N GLU A 300 -8.50 -20.50 3.74
CA GLU A 300 -9.54 -19.52 4.02
C GLU A 300 -10.24 -19.80 5.37
N GLN A 301 -10.41 -21.07 5.71
CA GLN A 301 -10.92 -21.46 7.04
C GLN A 301 -9.96 -21.10 8.15
N LYS A 302 -8.64 -21.31 7.95
CA LYS A 302 -7.62 -20.86 8.91
C LYS A 302 -7.73 -19.37 9.17
N ARG A 303 -7.81 -18.55 8.10
CA ARG A 303 -7.93 -17.09 8.19
C ARG A 303 -9.18 -16.67 8.96
N LYS A 304 -10.33 -17.30 8.67
CA LYS A 304 -11.60 -17.02 9.35
C LYS A 304 -11.57 -17.38 10.83
N ILE A 305 -10.99 -18.52 11.18
CA ILE A 305 -10.86 -18.96 12.57
C ILE A 305 -9.95 -17.98 13.32
N ILE A 306 -8.76 -17.71 12.80
CA ILE A 306 -7.81 -16.80 13.45
C ILE A 306 -8.42 -15.43 13.64
N GLY A 307 -9.08 -14.88 12.61
CA GLY A 307 -9.74 -13.57 12.71
C GLY A 307 -10.86 -13.54 13.76
N ARG A 308 -11.71 -14.58 13.80
CA ARG A 308 -12.79 -14.70 14.80
C ARG A 308 -12.23 -14.77 16.22
N GLU A 309 -11.24 -15.62 16.45
CA GLU A 309 -10.65 -15.78 17.79
C GLU A 309 -10.00 -14.47 18.28
N PHE A 310 -9.33 -13.74 17.39
CA PHE A 310 -8.81 -12.41 17.74
C PHE A 310 -9.91 -11.47 18.21
N VAL A 311 -11.04 -11.43 17.51
CA VAL A 311 -12.18 -10.59 17.87
C VAL A 311 -12.74 -11.02 19.23
N GLU A 312 -12.91 -12.31 19.47
CA GLU A 312 -13.46 -12.84 20.72
C GLU A 312 -12.56 -12.52 21.93
N VAL A 313 -11.24 -12.75 21.80
CA VAL A 313 -10.27 -12.42 22.86
C VAL A 313 -10.25 -10.90 23.11
N PHE A 314 -10.24 -10.10 22.06
CA PHE A 314 -10.25 -8.65 22.16
C PHE A 314 -11.53 -8.13 22.85
N GLN A 315 -12.70 -8.70 22.54
CA GLN A 315 -13.97 -8.35 23.17
C GLN A 315 -13.96 -8.67 24.67
N GLN A 316 -13.42 -9.84 25.05
CA GLN A 316 -13.30 -10.22 26.46
C GLN A 316 -12.42 -9.23 27.25
N GLU A 317 -11.31 -8.79 26.68
CA GLU A 317 -10.44 -7.81 27.32
C GLU A 317 -11.06 -6.41 27.33
N SER A 318 -11.71 -6.00 26.25
CA SER A 318 -12.43 -4.73 26.18
C SER A 318 -13.54 -4.62 27.21
N ALA A 319 -14.27 -5.70 27.48
CA ALA A 319 -15.33 -5.73 28.48
C ALA A 319 -14.82 -5.47 29.93
N LYS A 320 -13.52 -5.66 30.19
CA LYS A 320 -12.89 -5.35 31.48
C LYS A 320 -12.53 -3.86 31.61
N LEU A 321 -12.72 -3.06 30.56
CA LEU A 321 -12.41 -1.63 30.49
C LEU A 321 -13.69 -0.81 30.29
N PRO A 322 -14.54 -0.66 31.30
CA PRO A 322 -15.89 -0.07 31.16
C PRO A 322 -15.87 1.42 30.76
N ASN A 323 -14.74 2.10 30.96
CA ASN A 323 -14.58 3.52 30.64
C ASN A 323 -14.07 3.74 29.21
N ALA A 324 -13.66 2.70 28.51
CA ALA A 324 -13.23 2.81 27.11
C ALA A 324 -14.44 3.15 26.22
N LYS A 325 -14.34 4.25 25.48
CA LYS A 325 -15.37 4.69 24.52
C LYS A 325 -14.88 4.68 23.07
N TRP A 326 -13.57 4.57 22.88
CA TRP A 326 -12.95 4.61 21.58
C TRP A 326 -12.17 3.33 21.30
N LEU A 327 -12.35 2.80 20.09
CA LEU A 327 -11.53 1.73 19.52
C LEU A 327 -10.60 2.35 18.48
N ALA A 328 -9.31 2.32 18.74
CA ALA A 328 -8.32 2.76 17.78
C ALA A 328 -7.99 1.65 16.77
N GLN A 329 -7.87 2.03 15.50
CA GLN A 329 -7.50 1.14 14.41
C GLN A 329 -6.39 1.76 13.55
N GLY A 330 -5.53 0.90 13.03
CA GLY A 330 -4.45 1.25 12.11
C GLY A 330 -4.89 1.28 10.64
N THR A 331 -6.12 1.71 10.36
CA THR A 331 -6.61 1.92 9.00
C THR A 331 -5.75 2.96 8.30
N ILE A 332 -5.28 2.67 7.09
CA ILE A 332 -4.48 3.56 6.27
C ILE A 332 -5.23 3.96 4.99
N TYR A 333 -4.73 4.95 4.27
CA TYR A 333 -5.45 5.52 3.14
C TYR A 333 -5.79 4.52 2.03
N PRO A 334 -4.93 3.56 1.64
CA PRO A 334 -5.30 2.48 0.72
C PRO A 334 -6.51 1.65 1.16
N ASP A 335 -6.66 1.36 2.46
CA ASP A 335 -7.80 0.60 2.98
C ASP A 335 -9.10 1.38 2.82
N VAL A 336 -9.04 2.71 2.99
CA VAL A 336 -10.20 3.60 2.80
C VAL A 336 -10.67 3.61 1.35
N ILE A 337 -9.73 3.71 0.41
CA ILE A 337 -10.03 3.72 -1.04
C ILE A 337 -10.62 2.38 -1.47
N GLU A 338 -10.03 1.25 -1.04
CA GLU A 338 -10.54 -0.09 -1.36
C GLU A 338 -11.97 -0.29 -0.83
N SER A 339 -12.26 0.19 0.38
CA SER A 339 -13.58 0.10 0.99
C SER A 339 -14.62 0.96 0.28
N ALA A 340 -14.26 2.13 -0.22
CA ALA A 340 -15.14 3.00 -1.00
C ALA A 340 -15.49 2.38 -2.36
N GLY A 341 -14.50 1.77 -3.05
CA GLY A 341 -14.69 1.05 -4.31
C GLY A 341 -15.62 -0.16 -4.20
N ALA A 342 -15.59 -0.87 -3.08
CA ALA A 342 -16.48 -2.03 -2.84
C ALA A 342 -17.96 -1.63 -2.72
N LYS A 343 -18.26 -0.42 -2.24
CA LYS A 343 -19.64 0.10 -2.14
C LYS A 343 -20.27 0.45 -3.49
N THR A 344 -19.47 0.73 -4.51
CA THR A 344 -19.94 1.15 -5.84
C THR A 344 -20.21 -0.01 -6.82
N LYS A 345 -20.21 -1.27 -6.39
CA LYS A 345 -20.54 -2.50 -7.16
C LYS A 345 -19.73 -2.76 -8.44
N LYS A 346 -18.65 -2.05 -8.71
CA LYS A 346 -17.83 -2.22 -9.94
C LYS A 346 -16.48 -2.89 -9.73
N ALA A 347 -16.08 -3.19 -8.50
CA ALA A 347 -14.85 -3.94 -8.20
C ALA A 347 -15.20 -5.28 -7.54
N HIS A 348 -14.74 -6.39 -8.10
CA HIS A 348 -14.72 -7.66 -7.39
C HIS A 348 -13.80 -7.52 -6.18
N ALA A 349 -14.35 -7.65 -4.97
CA ALA A 349 -13.61 -7.61 -3.72
C ALA A 349 -12.55 -8.72 -3.70
N ILE A 350 -11.29 -8.39 -3.95
CA ILE A 350 -10.18 -9.35 -4.00
C ILE A 350 -9.57 -9.57 -2.61
N LYS A 351 -9.90 -8.74 -1.60
CA LYS A 351 -9.33 -8.86 -0.25
C LYS A 351 -10.38 -8.74 0.86
N SER A 352 -10.61 -9.85 1.54
CA SER A 352 -11.39 -9.95 2.80
C SER A 352 -10.53 -9.71 4.06
N HIS A 353 -9.35 -9.07 3.95
CA HIS A 353 -8.31 -9.16 4.98
C HIS A 353 -8.06 -7.91 5.82
N HIS A 354 -8.68 -6.79 5.50
CA HIS A 354 -8.61 -5.61 6.35
C HIS A 354 -9.94 -5.40 7.05
N ASN A 355 -9.92 -5.43 8.37
CA ASN A 355 -11.05 -5.38 9.29
C ASN A 355 -11.78 -4.02 9.30
N VAL A 356 -12.07 -3.46 8.13
CA VAL A 356 -12.97 -2.32 8.00
C VAL A 356 -14.40 -2.84 8.03
N GLY A 357 -14.96 -3.04 9.24
CA GLY A 357 -16.34 -3.47 9.44
C GLY A 357 -16.56 -4.84 10.07
N GLY A 358 -15.52 -5.52 10.57
CA GLY A 358 -15.62 -6.87 11.15
C GLY A 358 -15.82 -6.95 12.66
N LEU A 359 -15.82 -5.81 13.37
CA LEU A 359 -16.13 -5.81 14.79
C LEU A 359 -17.66 -5.79 15.00
N PRO A 360 -18.19 -6.65 15.88
CA PRO A 360 -19.61 -6.65 16.16
C PRO A 360 -20.08 -5.31 16.74
N ASP A 361 -21.28 -4.88 16.34
CA ASP A 361 -21.98 -3.68 16.87
C ASP A 361 -22.16 -3.70 18.40
N THR A 362 -21.88 -4.85 19.03
CA THR A 362 -22.01 -5.08 20.47
C THR A 362 -20.97 -4.34 21.33
N LEU A 363 -19.87 -3.82 20.73
CA LEU A 363 -18.83 -3.14 21.52
C LEU A 363 -19.18 -1.70 21.90
N HIS A 364 -20.17 -1.07 21.26
CA HIS A 364 -20.60 0.32 21.51
C HIS A 364 -19.44 1.34 21.56
N LEU A 365 -18.32 1.06 20.88
CA LEU A 365 -17.13 1.90 20.83
C LEU A 365 -17.15 2.73 19.53
N SER A 366 -16.78 3.99 19.64
CA SER A 366 -16.54 4.84 18.47
C SER A 366 -15.17 4.53 17.86
N LEU A 367 -15.05 4.61 16.53
CA LEU A 367 -13.78 4.39 15.84
C LEU A 367 -12.86 5.62 15.93
N LEU A 368 -11.57 5.36 16.18
CA LEU A 368 -10.49 6.33 16.14
C LEU A 368 -9.43 5.83 15.15
N GLU A 369 -9.33 6.47 13.98
CA GLU A 369 -8.47 6.06 12.87
C GLU A 369 -7.43 7.13 12.53
N PRO A 370 -6.38 7.30 13.35
CA PRO A 370 -5.46 8.43 13.22
C PRO A 370 -4.56 8.38 11.99
N LEU A 371 -4.42 7.22 11.32
CA LEU A 371 -3.59 7.04 10.12
C LEU A 371 -4.40 7.01 8.82
N ARG A 372 -5.70 7.24 8.89
CA ARG A 372 -6.63 7.08 7.77
C ARG A 372 -6.27 7.86 6.49
N GLU A 373 -5.54 8.94 6.64
CA GLU A 373 -5.13 9.83 5.54
C GLU A 373 -3.74 9.49 4.98
N LEU A 374 -3.02 8.51 5.56
CA LEU A 374 -1.63 8.23 5.25
C LEU A 374 -1.45 7.00 4.37
N PHE A 375 -0.51 7.09 3.43
CA PHE A 375 0.04 5.91 2.75
C PHE A 375 1.02 5.16 3.65
N LYS A 376 1.36 3.92 3.29
CA LYS A 376 2.20 3.03 4.10
C LYS A 376 3.61 3.57 4.34
N ASP A 377 4.20 4.23 3.36
CA ASP A 377 5.49 4.90 3.45
C ASP A 377 5.43 6.12 4.40
N GLU A 378 4.39 6.93 4.32
CA GLU A 378 4.15 8.04 5.26
C GLU A 378 3.96 7.53 6.70
N VAL A 379 3.25 6.41 6.88
CA VAL A 379 3.12 5.76 8.20
C VAL A 379 4.48 5.33 8.76
N ARG A 380 5.37 4.82 7.93
CA ARG A 380 6.73 4.46 8.34
C ARG A 380 7.54 5.68 8.75
N GLU A 381 7.52 6.74 7.96
CA GLU A 381 8.18 8.01 8.29
C GLU A 381 7.62 8.60 9.60
N LEU A 382 6.30 8.56 9.78
CA LEU A 382 5.62 8.96 11.02
C LEU A 382 6.13 8.14 12.21
N GLY A 383 6.27 6.82 12.04
CA GLY A 383 6.79 5.93 13.08
C GLY A 383 8.20 6.31 13.53
N VAL A 384 9.08 6.64 12.58
CA VAL A 384 10.44 7.14 12.87
C VAL A 384 10.38 8.49 13.60
N ALA A 385 9.53 9.41 13.14
CA ALA A 385 9.34 10.72 13.77
C ALA A 385 8.78 10.61 15.21
N LEU A 386 8.04 9.55 15.52
CA LEU A 386 7.56 9.22 16.87
C LEU A 386 8.58 8.49 17.73
N GLY A 387 9.77 8.18 17.20
CA GLY A 387 10.86 7.52 17.94
C GLY A 387 10.80 6.00 17.98
N LEU A 388 9.98 5.35 17.13
CA LEU A 388 9.99 3.89 17.01
C LEU A 388 11.30 3.41 16.37
N PRO A 389 11.82 2.23 16.78
CA PRO A 389 13.02 1.65 16.18
C PRO A 389 12.85 1.44 14.67
N HIS A 390 13.87 1.81 13.89
CA HIS A 390 13.87 1.68 12.44
C HIS A 390 13.51 0.25 11.99
N ASP A 391 14.10 -0.76 12.61
CA ASP A 391 13.87 -2.17 12.30
C ASP A 391 12.42 -2.64 12.54
N MET A 392 11.71 -1.98 13.45
CA MET A 392 10.29 -2.24 13.69
C MET A 392 9.43 -1.62 12.58
N VAL A 393 9.75 -0.40 12.18
CA VAL A 393 8.99 0.39 11.21
C VAL A 393 9.21 -0.11 9.78
N TYR A 394 10.44 -0.50 9.42
CA TYR A 394 10.82 -0.97 8.10
C TYR A 394 10.87 -2.50 7.97
N ARG A 395 10.25 -3.21 8.93
CA ARG A 395 10.15 -4.68 8.84
C ARG A 395 9.33 -5.13 7.62
N HIS A 396 9.68 -6.30 7.10
CA HIS A 396 8.90 -6.95 6.05
C HIS A 396 7.47 -7.22 6.51
N PRO A 397 6.49 -7.18 5.59
CA PRO A 397 5.11 -7.54 5.89
C PRO A 397 5.02 -8.92 6.57
N PHE A 398 4.17 -8.99 7.59
CA PHE A 398 3.81 -10.23 8.24
C PHE A 398 2.28 -10.30 8.27
N PRO A 399 1.67 -11.35 7.73
CA PRO A 399 0.24 -11.42 7.59
C PRO A 399 -0.46 -11.51 8.95
N GLY A 400 -1.69 -11.00 9.05
CA GLY A 400 -2.48 -11.08 10.29
C GLY A 400 -2.61 -12.49 10.86
N PRO A 401 -2.82 -13.56 10.05
CA PRO A 401 -2.83 -14.94 10.54
C PRO A 401 -1.46 -15.46 11.02
N GLY A 402 -0.40 -14.68 10.92
CA GLY A 402 0.94 -15.06 11.36
C GLY A 402 1.50 -16.27 10.61
N LEU A 403 2.18 -17.15 11.32
CA LEU A 403 2.74 -18.39 10.76
C LEU A 403 1.66 -19.37 10.29
N GLY A 404 0.38 -19.19 10.67
CA GLY A 404 -0.71 -20.08 10.30
C GLY A 404 -0.91 -20.26 8.79
N VAL A 405 -0.61 -19.22 7.99
CA VAL A 405 -0.67 -19.25 6.51
C VAL A 405 0.69 -19.51 5.86
N ARG A 406 1.70 -19.84 6.68
CA ARG A 406 3.02 -20.29 6.24
C ARG A 406 3.31 -21.73 6.63
N ILE A 407 2.31 -22.42 7.21
CA ILE A 407 2.29 -23.85 7.47
C ILE A 407 1.24 -24.46 6.54
N LEU A 408 1.68 -25.17 5.49
CA LEU A 408 0.76 -25.79 4.55
C LEU A 408 -0.04 -26.90 5.24
N GLY A 409 -1.36 -26.92 4.98
CA GLY A 409 -2.24 -27.90 5.61
C GLY A 409 -2.50 -27.61 7.09
N GLU A 410 -2.56 -28.64 7.93
CA GLU A 410 -2.90 -28.53 9.35
C GLU A 410 -1.83 -27.76 10.15
N VAL A 411 -2.27 -26.81 10.96
CA VAL A 411 -1.39 -26.07 11.90
C VAL A 411 -1.19 -26.89 13.17
N LYS A 412 0.08 -27.16 13.52
CA LYS A 412 0.47 -27.83 14.76
C LYS A 412 1.53 -27.04 15.50
N VAL A 413 1.53 -27.11 16.82
CA VAL A 413 2.53 -26.45 17.66
C VAL A 413 3.95 -26.82 17.23
N GLU A 414 4.22 -28.11 17.01
CA GLU A 414 5.52 -28.59 16.52
C GLU A 414 5.95 -27.94 15.21
N TYR A 415 5.01 -27.79 14.25
CA TYR A 415 5.30 -27.19 12.95
C TYR A 415 5.57 -25.69 13.08
N ALA A 416 4.81 -25.02 13.93
CA ALA A 416 5.01 -23.59 14.22
C ALA A 416 6.39 -23.34 14.86
N GLU A 417 6.83 -24.19 15.79
CA GLU A 417 8.14 -24.09 16.43
C GLU A 417 9.30 -24.30 15.43
N LEU A 418 9.21 -25.32 14.59
CA LEU A 418 10.21 -25.57 13.55
C LEU A 418 10.29 -24.41 12.55
N LEU A 419 9.13 -23.93 12.08
CA LEU A 419 9.05 -22.82 11.13
C LEU A 419 9.58 -21.51 11.73
N ARG A 420 9.20 -21.18 12.96
CA ARG A 420 9.62 -19.98 13.68
C ARG A 420 11.14 -19.87 13.74
N ARG A 421 11.81 -20.95 14.05
CA ARG A 421 13.27 -21.02 14.10
C ARG A 421 13.91 -20.92 12.71
N ALA A 422 13.32 -21.57 11.70
CA ALA A 422 13.81 -21.51 10.32
C ALA A 422 13.66 -20.10 9.73
N ASP A 423 12.51 -19.46 9.97
CA ASP A 423 12.25 -18.06 9.56
C ASP A 423 13.25 -17.10 10.21
N ALA A 424 13.51 -17.26 11.51
CA ALA A 424 14.47 -16.43 12.24
C ALA A 424 15.88 -16.53 11.66
N ILE A 425 16.37 -17.74 11.35
CA ILE A 425 17.68 -17.93 10.71
C ILE A 425 17.73 -17.26 9.33
N PHE A 426 16.68 -17.40 8.54
CA PHE A 426 16.63 -16.80 7.21
C PHE A 426 16.68 -15.28 7.27
N ILE A 427 15.87 -14.67 8.13
CA ILE A 427 15.84 -13.21 8.32
C ILE A 427 17.17 -12.69 8.87
N GLU A 428 17.78 -13.39 9.83
CA GLU A 428 19.09 -13.05 10.39
C GLU A 428 20.17 -13.00 9.30
N GLU A 429 20.25 -14.02 8.45
CA GLU A 429 21.22 -14.08 7.37
C GLU A 429 20.98 -13.05 6.27
N LEU A 430 19.72 -12.75 5.96
CA LEU A 430 19.37 -11.65 5.04
C LEU A 430 19.85 -10.31 5.59
N ARG A 431 19.65 -10.04 6.88
CA ARG A 431 20.12 -8.81 7.53
C ARG A 431 21.64 -8.74 7.53
N ALA A 432 22.32 -9.80 7.97
CA ALA A 432 23.78 -9.87 8.03
C ALA A 432 24.47 -9.68 6.66
N SER A 433 23.79 -10.05 5.57
CA SER A 433 24.31 -9.94 4.20
C SER A 433 23.86 -8.66 3.47
N GLY A 434 23.03 -7.80 4.08
CA GLY A 434 22.46 -6.60 3.47
C GLY A 434 21.45 -6.90 2.35
N TRP A 435 20.83 -8.07 2.36
CA TRP A 435 19.77 -8.46 1.42
C TRP A 435 18.37 -8.18 1.97
N TYR A 436 18.24 -7.93 3.27
CA TYR A 436 16.94 -7.65 3.87
C TYR A 436 16.30 -6.40 3.25
N GLU A 437 17.02 -5.30 3.14
CA GLU A 437 16.56 -4.03 2.57
C GLU A 437 16.40 -4.08 1.04
N LYS A 438 17.05 -5.05 0.37
CA LYS A 438 16.94 -5.26 -1.09
C LYS A 438 15.75 -6.13 -1.47
N THR A 439 15.11 -6.77 -0.50
CA THR A 439 13.91 -7.59 -0.69
C THR A 439 12.71 -6.89 -0.10
N SER A 440 11.55 -7.00 -0.75
CA SER A 440 10.31 -6.37 -0.28
C SER A 440 9.61 -7.23 0.77
N GLN A 441 9.73 -8.56 0.64
CA GLN A 441 9.23 -9.54 1.60
C GLN A 441 10.04 -10.83 1.51
N ALA A 442 10.41 -11.39 2.65
CA ALA A 442 11.11 -12.67 2.75
C ALA A 442 10.63 -13.45 3.98
N PHE A 443 10.50 -14.76 3.83
CA PHE A 443 10.02 -15.66 4.89
C PHE A 443 10.31 -17.13 4.56
N ALA A 444 10.18 -17.97 5.56
CA ALA A 444 10.17 -19.42 5.43
C ALA A 444 8.73 -19.97 5.41
N VAL A 445 8.54 -21.10 4.74
CA VAL A 445 7.26 -21.84 4.65
C VAL A 445 7.51 -23.28 5.09
N PHE A 446 6.68 -23.80 5.98
CA PHE A 446 6.75 -25.17 6.44
C PHE A 446 5.94 -26.09 5.53
N LEU A 447 6.62 -27.11 5.01
CA LEU A 447 6.01 -28.15 4.17
C LEU A 447 5.87 -29.44 5.00
N PRO A 448 4.64 -29.91 5.30
CA PRO A 448 4.41 -31.09 6.12
C PRO A 448 4.67 -32.39 5.36
N VAL A 449 5.72 -32.41 4.57
CA VAL A 449 6.18 -33.56 3.80
C VAL A 449 7.57 -34.00 4.30
N LYS A 450 7.76 -35.29 4.45
CA LYS A 450 9.03 -35.82 4.89
C LYS A 450 9.89 -36.21 3.72
N SER A 451 11.15 -35.84 3.78
CA SER A 451 12.16 -36.24 2.80
C SER A 451 13.23 -37.14 3.43
N VAL A 452 13.83 -37.96 2.59
CA VAL A 452 14.96 -38.79 3.02
C VAL A 452 16.19 -37.91 3.18
N GLY A 453 16.86 -38.04 4.30
CA GLY A 453 18.16 -37.45 4.59
C GLY A 453 19.13 -38.51 5.08
N VAL A 454 20.41 -38.17 5.13
CA VAL A 454 21.46 -38.96 5.76
C VAL A 454 22.20 -38.06 6.75
N MET A 455 22.13 -38.42 8.02
CA MET A 455 22.86 -37.71 9.08
C MET A 455 23.75 -38.72 9.82
N GLY A 456 25.05 -38.52 9.73
CA GLY A 456 26.01 -39.54 10.14
C GLY A 456 25.84 -40.80 9.28
N ASP A 457 25.79 -41.96 9.91
CA ASP A 457 25.64 -43.25 9.21
C ASP A 457 24.17 -43.73 9.10
N GLY A 458 23.19 -42.88 9.50
CA GLY A 458 21.77 -43.20 9.55
C GLY A 458 20.91 -42.45 8.55
N ARG A 459 19.86 -43.13 8.04
CA ARG A 459 18.80 -42.47 7.28
C ARG A 459 17.87 -41.69 8.23
N THR A 460 17.52 -40.46 7.84
CA THR A 460 16.51 -39.65 8.54
C THR A 460 15.31 -39.41 7.62
N TYR A 461 14.14 -39.16 8.23
CA TYR A 461 12.90 -38.83 7.54
C TYR A 461 12.30 -37.57 8.22
N ASP A 462 12.81 -36.43 7.81
CA ASP A 462 12.48 -35.14 8.42
C ASP A 462 11.77 -34.22 7.43
N TYR A 463 11.27 -33.09 7.92
CA TYR A 463 10.45 -32.14 7.16
C TYR A 463 11.28 -31.29 6.21
N VAL A 464 10.55 -30.65 5.29
CA VAL A 464 11.07 -29.72 4.28
C VAL A 464 10.62 -28.30 4.63
N VAL A 465 11.51 -27.34 4.42
CA VAL A 465 11.20 -25.90 4.51
C VAL A 465 11.48 -25.25 3.16
N ALA A 466 10.56 -24.44 2.68
CA ALA A 466 10.75 -23.57 1.53
C ALA A 466 11.13 -22.17 2.00
N LEU A 467 12.08 -21.54 1.32
CA LEU A 467 12.41 -20.13 1.49
C LEU A 467 11.75 -19.33 0.34
N ARG A 468 11.16 -18.22 0.68
CA ARG A 468 10.54 -17.28 -0.26
C ARG A 468 11.12 -15.90 -0.04
N ALA A 469 11.65 -15.26 -1.10
CA ALA A 469 12.02 -13.85 -1.07
C ALA A 469 11.61 -13.20 -2.40
N VAL A 470 10.99 -12.03 -2.33
CA VAL A 470 10.49 -11.32 -3.49
C VAL A 470 10.89 -9.85 -3.48
N VAL A 471 10.99 -9.30 -4.69
CA VAL A 471 11.16 -7.88 -4.95
C VAL A 471 9.91 -7.38 -5.66
N THR A 472 9.35 -6.29 -5.19
CA THR A 472 8.15 -5.67 -5.76
C THR A 472 8.13 -4.18 -5.43
N SER A 473 7.48 -3.40 -6.29
CA SER A 473 7.23 -1.96 -6.06
C SER A 473 5.82 -1.68 -5.53
N ASP A 474 4.85 -2.56 -5.82
CA ASP A 474 3.42 -2.31 -5.61
C ASP A 474 2.66 -3.47 -4.95
N PHE A 475 3.31 -4.61 -4.71
CA PHE A 475 2.72 -5.87 -4.23
C PHE A 475 1.63 -6.48 -5.15
N MET A 476 1.32 -5.85 -6.28
CA MET A 476 0.43 -6.41 -7.31
C MET A 476 1.17 -7.38 -8.21
N THR A 477 2.39 -7.02 -8.60
CA THR A 477 3.34 -7.88 -9.31
C THR A 477 4.59 -8.06 -8.46
N ALA A 478 5.20 -9.23 -8.51
CA ALA A 478 6.44 -9.49 -7.77
C ALA A 478 7.34 -10.46 -8.54
N HIS A 479 8.63 -10.22 -8.47
CA HIS A 479 9.66 -11.14 -8.93
C HIS A 479 10.31 -11.82 -7.73
N TRP A 480 10.71 -13.08 -7.87
CA TRP A 480 11.54 -13.72 -6.87
C TRP A 480 12.91 -13.02 -6.79
N ALA A 481 13.45 -12.89 -5.60
CA ALA A 481 14.74 -12.25 -5.39
C ALA A 481 15.88 -13.19 -5.78
N GLU A 482 16.80 -12.74 -6.63
CA GLU A 482 17.97 -13.51 -7.05
C GLU A 482 19.05 -13.49 -5.95
N LEU A 483 18.76 -14.15 -4.82
CA LEU A 483 19.71 -14.25 -3.71
C LEU A 483 20.98 -15.00 -4.13
N PRO A 484 22.16 -14.58 -3.66
CA PRO A 484 23.40 -15.31 -3.93
C PRO A 484 23.31 -16.77 -3.48
N TYR A 485 23.78 -17.71 -4.31
CA TYR A 485 23.81 -19.14 -3.95
C TYR A 485 24.61 -19.42 -2.67
N SER A 486 25.65 -18.64 -2.41
CA SER A 486 26.42 -18.71 -1.17
C SER A 486 25.56 -18.38 0.06
N LEU A 487 24.67 -17.39 -0.05
CA LEU A 487 23.74 -17.02 1.01
C LEU A 487 22.69 -18.14 1.22
N LEU A 488 22.08 -18.63 0.13
CA LEU A 488 21.12 -19.74 0.19
C LEU A 488 21.76 -20.99 0.80
N GLY A 489 22.99 -21.32 0.41
CA GLY A 489 23.76 -22.41 0.98
C GLY A 489 24.03 -22.25 2.47
N LYS A 490 24.38 -21.04 2.91
CA LYS A 490 24.60 -20.72 4.33
C LYS A 490 23.33 -20.88 5.14
N VAL A 491 22.21 -20.32 4.67
CA VAL A 491 20.89 -20.44 5.33
C VAL A 491 20.47 -21.89 5.43
N SER A 492 20.57 -22.65 4.33
CA SER A 492 20.24 -24.07 4.31
C SER A 492 21.08 -24.87 5.32
N ASN A 493 22.39 -24.65 5.36
CA ASN A 493 23.28 -25.34 6.30
C ASN A 493 22.93 -25.00 7.75
N ARG A 494 22.65 -23.74 8.06
CA ARG A 494 22.25 -23.34 9.42
C ARG A 494 20.93 -23.99 9.82
N ILE A 495 19.88 -23.91 8.97
CA ILE A 495 18.58 -24.51 9.26
C ILE A 495 18.71 -26.00 9.55
N ILE A 496 19.41 -26.76 8.69
CA ILE A 496 19.55 -28.22 8.84
C ILE A 496 20.36 -28.58 10.09
N ASN A 497 21.41 -27.84 10.42
CA ASN A 497 22.28 -28.16 11.55
C ASN A 497 21.73 -27.65 12.90
N GLU A 498 21.03 -26.53 12.92
CA GLU A 498 20.55 -25.91 14.16
C GLU A 498 19.14 -26.38 14.54
N ILE A 499 18.34 -26.90 13.58
CA ILE A 499 16.94 -27.28 13.79
C ILE A 499 16.77 -28.79 13.54
N ARG A 500 16.64 -29.59 14.60
CA ARG A 500 16.28 -30.99 14.47
C ARG A 500 14.87 -31.15 13.95
N GLY A 501 14.66 -32.03 12.97
CA GLY A 501 13.36 -32.27 12.32
C GLY A 501 13.21 -31.65 10.94
N ILE A 502 14.22 -30.91 10.46
CA ILE A 502 14.32 -30.39 9.09
C ILE A 502 15.59 -30.90 8.45
N ASN A 503 15.48 -31.60 7.32
CA ASN A 503 16.63 -32.11 6.57
C ASN A 503 16.72 -31.61 5.14
N ARG A 504 15.81 -30.75 4.72
CA ARG A 504 15.80 -30.20 3.36
C ARG A 504 15.27 -28.78 3.32
N VAL A 505 15.98 -27.93 2.57
CA VAL A 505 15.60 -26.54 2.29
C VAL A 505 15.48 -26.37 0.78
N VAL A 506 14.40 -25.76 0.31
CA VAL A 506 14.18 -25.40 -1.10
C VAL A 506 13.96 -23.89 -1.23
N TYR A 507 14.17 -23.34 -2.41
CA TYR A 507 13.95 -21.92 -2.69
C TYR A 507 12.87 -21.75 -3.77
N ASP A 508 11.85 -20.95 -3.49
CA ASP A 508 10.74 -20.68 -4.41
C ASP A 508 11.11 -19.56 -5.39
N ILE A 509 11.18 -19.92 -6.68
CA ILE A 509 11.52 -19.02 -7.80
C ILE A 509 10.31 -18.62 -8.64
N SER A 510 9.10 -18.64 -8.05
CA SER A 510 7.87 -18.29 -8.74
C SER A 510 7.62 -16.78 -8.72
N GLY A 511 7.25 -16.20 -9.87
CA GLY A 511 6.81 -14.81 -9.96
C GLY A 511 5.31 -14.64 -9.64
N LYS A 512 4.89 -13.45 -9.32
CA LYS A 512 3.49 -13.05 -9.19
C LYS A 512 3.12 -12.08 -10.33
N PRO A 513 2.14 -12.38 -11.20
CA PRO A 513 1.47 -13.67 -11.35
C PRO A 513 2.37 -14.75 -11.96
N PRO A 514 2.00 -16.06 -12.03
CA PRO A 514 0.71 -16.62 -11.57
C PRO A 514 0.66 -16.98 -10.09
N ALA A 515 1.82 -17.12 -9.41
CA ALA A 515 1.83 -17.39 -7.98
C ALA A 515 1.46 -16.13 -7.16
N THR A 516 1.07 -16.33 -5.90
CA THR A 516 0.96 -15.26 -4.90
C THR A 516 2.29 -15.06 -4.18
N ILE A 517 2.44 -14.01 -3.37
CA ILE A 517 3.64 -13.84 -2.54
C ILE A 517 3.59 -14.83 -1.39
N GLU A 518 2.53 -14.81 -0.57
CA GLU A 518 2.28 -15.85 0.46
C GLU A 518 1.81 -17.14 -0.23
N TRP A 519 2.03 -18.26 0.42
CA TRP A 519 1.67 -19.59 -0.13
C TRP A 519 0.22 -19.99 0.18
N GLU A 520 -0.33 -19.51 1.30
CA GLU A 520 -1.73 -19.71 1.69
C GLU A 520 -2.47 -18.39 2.00
#